data_c56da5f4438d6e71b7dbb1e3884ec76d
#
_entry.id   c56da5f4438d6e71b7dbb1e3884ec76d
#
_cell.length_a   1.000
_cell.length_b   1.000
_cell.length_c   1.000
_cell.angle_alpha   90.00
_cell.angle_beta   90.00
_cell.angle_gamma   90.00
#
_symmetry.space_group_name_H-M   'P 1'
#
loop_
_entity.id
_entity.type
_entity.pdbx_description
1 polymer ?
#
loop_
_entity_poly.entity_id
_entity_poly.type
_entity_poly.pdbx_seq_one_letter_code
_entity_poly.pdbx_strand_id
1 'polypeptide(L)'
;MKYDKQVIGETYALYNGDSCEIMPELPSESVDMEVFSPPFESLYCYSNSDRDLGNCKGHDEFFMHFSFITKELYRILKPGRIMAVHCMNLPTSKEKDGYIGIRDFRGDLIRAFQDVGFIYHAEVCIWKNPVTAMQRTKALGLLHKQLKKDSCMSRMGIPDYVVFMRKPGDNQNRVTHTNADFPVSDWQEYASPAWDELASPVWWDINQSDTLNARAPKDDESERHLCLAEGTLVLTKRGYVPIETIIVNEDEVLTNSGEWHTVIAKAKTRENAEVVQTVAQGVPKLITTPDHKIMTKAFHSWGGRVRKDALHLEAEEWTAAENCEKHYLKAVMPPTIESNIDAQEWWIIGRWLADGHIDCRGKQFFISVGKDKWNEFNLCAKGHIGHIYENEKCNCYQVGIIGLSDDARTVLKKCGKGAANKVMPYECISLNDELSEALYCGYMSGDGHLVEDGKETASSVSRALLLGMAIVAQKLRGRVASVYAGRGERESEIDGRKIHCNEEWNMVISPHHSYSAIETDGTWKKVKRVEKAGTADVWSIEVETDHSYMAE
;
A
#
# COMPACT_ATOMS: atom_id res chain seq x y z
N MET A 1 5.87 2.22 -36.64
CA MET A 1 5.25 1.53 -35.49
C MET A 1 4.04 2.34 -35.05
N LYS A 2 2.86 1.76 -35.06
CA LYS A 2 1.65 2.39 -34.52
C LYS A 2 1.49 1.94 -33.06
N TYR A 3 1.82 2.80 -32.14
CA TYR A 3 1.64 2.59 -30.71
C TYR A 3 1.01 3.85 -30.09
N ASP A 4 0.21 3.67 -29.07
CA ASP A 4 -0.44 4.76 -28.34
C ASP A 4 0.56 5.48 -27.42
N LYS A 5 1.42 4.70 -26.77
CA LYS A 5 2.49 5.19 -25.91
C LYS A 5 3.73 4.30 -26.03
N GLN A 6 4.91 4.87 -25.81
CA GLN A 6 6.15 4.11 -25.67
C GLN A 6 7.01 4.67 -24.56
N VAL A 7 7.78 3.78 -23.93
CA VAL A 7 8.88 4.13 -23.03
C VAL A 7 10.10 3.34 -23.46
N ILE A 8 11.21 4.02 -23.68
CA ILE A 8 12.48 3.39 -24.09
C ILE A 8 13.51 3.70 -23.02
N GLY A 9 13.96 2.67 -22.31
CA GLY A 9 15.07 2.72 -21.37
C GLY A 9 16.38 2.26 -22.05
N GLU A 10 17.45 2.19 -21.27
CA GLU A 10 18.76 1.74 -21.78
C GLU A 10 18.75 0.26 -22.16
N THR A 11 18.00 -0.57 -21.43
CA THR A 11 17.98 -2.02 -21.58
C THR A 11 16.62 -2.60 -21.95
N TYR A 12 15.58 -1.76 -22.05
CA TYR A 12 14.22 -2.19 -22.35
C TYR A 12 13.49 -1.19 -23.25
N ALA A 13 12.44 -1.67 -23.92
CA ALA A 13 11.47 -0.85 -24.63
C ALA A 13 10.06 -1.35 -24.34
N LEU A 14 9.16 -0.46 -23.91
CA LEU A 14 7.74 -0.73 -23.68
C LEU A 14 6.92 -0.06 -24.78
N TYR A 15 6.05 -0.82 -25.41
CA TYR A 15 5.11 -0.34 -26.42
C TYR A 15 3.68 -0.68 -25.98
N ASN A 16 2.86 0.33 -25.77
CA ASN A 16 1.43 0.16 -25.56
C ASN A 16 0.71 0.32 -26.90
N GLY A 17 0.10 -0.73 -27.38
CA GLY A 17 -0.61 -0.75 -28.66
C GLY A 17 -1.01 -2.17 -29.09
N ASP A 18 -1.64 -2.28 -30.25
CA ASP A 18 -2.07 -3.54 -30.81
C ASP A 18 -0.86 -4.40 -31.23
N SER A 19 -0.75 -5.62 -30.68
CA SER A 19 0.32 -6.56 -30.98
C SER A 19 0.38 -6.95 -32.47
N CYS A 20 -0.76 -6.99 -33.15
CA CYS A 20 -0.83 -7.25 -34.60
C CYS A 20 -0.26 -6.10 -35.46
N GLU A 21 -0.17 -4.89 -34.90
CA GLU A 21 0.46 -3.73 -35.57
C GLU A 21 1.93 -3.55 -35.16
N ILE A 22 2.30 -3.96 -33.93
CA ILE A 22 3.65 -3.77 -33.39
C ILE A 22 4.60 -4.89 -33.82
N MET A 23 4.20 -6.15 -33.68
CA MET A 23 5.07 -7.29 -33.98
C MET A 23 5.60 -7.32 -35.41
N PRO A 24 4.83 -6.97 -36.47
CA PRO A 24 5.36 -6.90 -37.84
C PRO A 24 6.56 -5.95 -38.02
N GLU A 25 6.70 -4.95 -37.17
CA GLU A 25 7.83 -3.99 -37.20
C GLU A 25 9.11 -4.55 -36.55
N LEU A 26 8.99 -5.66 -35.77
CA LEU A 26 10.16 -6.31 -35.19
C LEU A 26 10.87 -7.13 -36.28
N PRO A 27 12.24 -7.14 -36.29
CA PRO A 27 12.97 -7.95 -37.23
C PRO A 27 12.69 -9.45 -37.08
N SER A 28 12.69 -10.20 -38.18
CA SER A 28 12.62 -11.65 -38.11
C SER A 28 13.82 -12.22 -37.35
N GLU A 29 13.56 -13.28 -36.58
CA GLU A 29 14.61 -14.00 -35.83
C GLU A 29 15.45 -13.07 -34.91
N SER A 30 14.79 -12.09 -34.28
CA SER A 30 15.45 -11.12 -33.40
C SER A 30 15.25 -11.43 -31.91
N VAL A 31 14.23 -12.21 -31.53
CA VAL A 31 13.84 -12.48 -30.16
C VAL A 31 14.43 -13.79 -29.66
N ASP A 32 15.05 -13.77 -28.47
CA ASP A 32 15.65 -14.95 -27.86
C ASP A 32 14.68 -15.78 -27.01
N MET A 33 13.63 -15.13 -26.45
CA MET A 33 12.60 -15.79 -25.65
C MET A 33 11.31 -14.97 -25.71
N GLU A 34 10.19 -15.66 -25.78
CA GLU A 34 8.86 -15.06 -25.72
C GLU A 34 8.12 -15.57 -24.49
N VAL A 35 7.46 -14.66 -23.76
CA VAL A 35 6.63 -15.00 -22.60
C VAL A 35 5.36 -14.17 -22.66
N PHE A 36 4.20 -14.81 -22.68
CA PHE A 36 2.93 -14.10 -22.70
C PHE A 36 1.74 -14.99 -22.25
N SER A 37 0.61 -14.36 -22.06
CA SER A 37 -0.67 -15.02 -21.83
C SER A 37 -1.71 -14.40 -22.76
N PRO A 38 -2.29 -15.15 -23.70
CA PRO A 38 -3.37 -14.65 -24.53
C PRO A 38 -4.66 -14.50 -23.69
N PRO A 39 -5.63 -13.70 -24.12
CA PRO A 39 -6.97 -13.77 -23.56
C PRO A 39 -7.53 -15.20 -23.61
N PHE A 40 -8.27 -15.59 -22.57
CA PHE A 40 -8.87 -16.93 -22.48
C PHE A 40 -10.26 -16.92 -23.14
N GLU A 41 -10.30 -16.72 -24.46
CA GLU A 41 -11.53 -16.48 -25.20
C GLU A 41 -12.41 -15.40 -24.52
N SER A 42 -13.71 -15.61 -24.43
CA SER A 42 -14.69 -14.74 -23.80
C SER A 42 -14.81 -14.94 -22.26
N LEU A 43 -13.81 -15.56 -21.59
CA LEU A 43 -13.83 -15.73 -20.14
C LEU A 43 -13.73 -14.38 -19.43
N TYR A 44 -12.91 -13.50 -19.94
CA TYR A 44 -12.74 -12.12 -19.51
C TYR A 44 -12.76 -11.20 -20.72
N CYS A 45 -13.55 -10.14 -20.65
CA CYS A 45 -13.53 -9.03 -21.59
C CYS A 45 -12.70 -7.91 -20.96
N TYR A 46 -11.64 -7.47 -21.61
CA TYR A 46 -10.71 -6.49 -21.08
C TYR A 46 -11.03 -5.06 -21.53
N SER A 47 -11.67 -4.90 -22.68
CA SER A 47 -12.10 -3.62 -23.21
C SER A 47 -13.35 -3.78 -24.11
N ASN A 48 -13.95 -2.66 -24.52
CA ASN A 48 -15.05 -2.66 -25.50
C ASN A 48 -14.54 -2.59 -26.96
N SER A 49 -13.24 -2.72 -27.17
CA SER A 49 -12.65 -2.64 -28.51
C SER A 49 -12.92 -3.92 -29.32
N ASP A 50 -13.29 -3.75 -30.59
CA ASP A 50 -13.41 -4.86 -31.55
C ASP A 50 -12.06 -5.58 -31.80
N ARG A 51 -10.94 -4.98 -31.36
CA ARG A 51 -9.59 -5.55 -31.45
C ARG A 51 -9.23 -6.42 -30.23
N ASP A 52 -10.01 -6.38 -29.16
CA ASP A 52 -9.82 -7.24 -28.00
C ASP A 52 -10.33 -8.65 -28.31
N LEU A 53 -9.42 -9.61 -28.34
CA LEU A 53 -9.73 -11.02 -28.56
C LEU A 53 -10.69 -11.59 -27.50
N GLY A 54 -10.82 -10.97 -26.33
CA GLY A 54 -11.84 -11.32 -25.33
C GLY A 54 -13.27 -11.05 -25.78
N ASN A 55 -13.49 -10.24 -26.84
CA ASN A 55 -14.78 -9.92 -27.42
C ASN A 55 -15.20 -10.85 -28.58
N CYS A 56 -14.38 -11.83 -28.95
CA CYS A 56 -14.72 -12.79 -29.98
C CYS A 56 -16.00 -13.56 -29.63
N LYS A 57 -16.89 -13.74 -30.64
CA LYS A 57 -18.19 -14.36 -30.44
C LYS A 57 -18.16 -15.88 -30.20
N GLY A 58 -17.00 -16.48 -30.35
CA GLY A 58 -16.82 -17.91 -30.12
C GLY A 58 -15.43 -18.40 -30.42
N HIS A 59 -15.23 -19.69 -30.21
CA HIS A 59 -13.96 -20.39 -30.33
C HIS A 59 -13.29 -20.23 -31.72
N ASP A 60 -14.06 -20.46 -32.80
CA ASP A 60 -13.51 -20.41 -34.16
C ASP A 60 -13.06 -18.99 -34.53
N GLU A 61 -13.83 -17.97 -34.14
CA GLU A 61 -13.50 -16.58 -34.39
C GLU A 61 -12.23 -16.18 -33.60
N PHE A 62 -12.12 -16.63 -32.36
CA PHE A 62 -10.91 -16.40 -31.55
C PHE A 62 -9.66 -16.94 -32.26
N PHE A 63 -9.65 -18.22 -32.66
CA PHE A 63 -8.49 -18.84 -33.28
C PHE A 63 -8.23 -18.30 -34.70
N MET A 64 -9.24 -17.87 -35.42
CA MET A 64 -9.06 -17.15 -36.67
C MET A 64 -8.24 -15.86 -36.47
N HIS A 65 -8.63 -15.03 -35.50
CA HIS A 65 -7.89 -13.80 -35.17
C HIS A 65 -6.54 -14.10 -34.53
N PHE A 66 -6.44 -15.07 -33.64
CA PHE A 66 -5.22 -15.47 -33.00
C PHE A 66 -4.15 -15.96 -34.00
N SER A 67 -4.57 -16.47 -35.15
CA SER A 67 -3.66 -16.92 -36.20
C SER A 67 -2.76 -15.82 -36.78
N PHE A 68 -3.13 -14.55 -36.65
CA PHE A 68 -2.27 -13.43 -37.05
C PHE A 68 -1.10 -13.29 -36.06
N ILE A 69 -1.36 -13.48 -34.77
CA ILE A 69 -0.36 -13.41 -33.71
C ILE A 69 0.61 -14.59 -33.78
N THR A 70 0.11 -15.83 -33.96
CA THR A 70 0.96 -17.03 -33.99
C THR A 70 2.00 -17.01 -35.10
N LYS A 71 1.66 -16.45 -36.27
CA LYS A 71 2.56 -16.30 -37.41
C LYS A 71 3.70 -15.31 -37.09
N GLU A 72 3.37 -14.19 -36.46
CA GLU A 72 4.36 -13.19 -36.11
C GLU A 72 5.30 -13.68 -34.99
N LEU A 73 4.77 -14.36 -33.96
CA LEU A 73 5.57 -15.00 -32.93
C LEU A 73 6.58 -16.01 -33.55
N TYR A 74 6.10 -16.84 -34.47
CA TYR A 74 7.01 -17.76 -35.18
C TYR A 74 8.08 -17.02 -35.99
N ARG A 75 7.73 -15.91 -36.62
CA ARG A 75 8.65 -15.12 -37.45
C ARG A 75 9.77 -14.46 -36.61
N ILE A 76 9.38 -13.82 -35.49
CA ILE A 76 10.33 -13.01 -34.68
C ILE A 76 11.21 -13.86 -33.77
N LEU A 77 10.78 -15.04 -33.32
CA LEU A 77 11.58 -15.93 -32.49
C LEU A 77 12.74 -16.51 -33.26
N LYS A 78 13.93 -16.54 -32.70
CA LYS A 78 15.13 -17.17 -33.29
C LYS A 78 15.00 -18.70 -33.36
N PRO A 79 15.60 -19.37 -34.38
CA PRO A 79 15.63 -20.82 -34.43
C PRO A 79 16.23 -21.45 -33.17
N GLY A 80 15.69 -22.59 -32.74
CA GLY A 80 16.17 -23.30 -31.55
C GLY A 80 15.81 -22.67 -30.21
N ARG A 81 15.05 -21.57 -30.21
CA ARG A 81 14.62 -20.85 -28.99
C ARG A 81 13.17 -21.23 -28.57
N ILE A 82 12.81 -20.85 -27.36
CA ILE A 82 11.59 -21.27 -26.66
C ILE A 82 10.65 -20.08 -26.48
N MET A 83 9.36 -20.37 -26.61
CA MET A 83 8.25 -19.52 -26.22
C MET A 83 7.50 -20.16 -25.06
N ALA A 84 7.17 -19.39 -24.03
CA ALA A 84 6.38 -19.81 -22.87
C ALA A 84 5.02 -19.14 -22.89
N VAL A 85 3.94 -19.91 -22.86
CA VAL A 85 2.56 -19.42 -22.96
C VAL A 85 1.76 -19.86 -21.74
N HIS A 86 1.33 -18.89 -20.94
CA HIS A 86 0.42 -19.15 -19.83
C HIS A 86 -1.01 -19.29 -20.32
N CYS A 87 -1.71 -20.34 -19.91
CA CYS A 87 -3.08 -20.61 -20.27
C CYS A 87 -3.81 -21.50 -19.26
N MET A 88 -5.11 -21.67 -19.44
CA MET A 88 -5.91 -22.64 -18.69
C MET A 88 -6.97 -23.25 -19.59
N ASN A 89 -7.49 -24.42 -19.22
CA ASN A 89 -8.69 -24.97 -19.84
C ASN A 89 -9.94 -24.21 -19.38
N LEU A 90 -10.94 -24.07 -20.24
CA LEU A 90 -12.09 -23.22 -20.00
C LEU A 90 -13.29 -23.99 -19.45
N PRO A 91 -13.98 -23.47 -18.42
CA PRO A 91 -15.26 -24.05 -17.99
C PRO A 91 -16.34 -23.78 -19.02
N THR A 92 -17.10 -24.82 -19.37
CA THR A 92 -18.28 -24.67 -20.20
C THR A 92 -19.56 -24.54 -19.37
N SER A 93 -20.55 -23.87 -19.91
CA SER A 93 -21.87 -23.66 -19.30
C SER A 93 -22.99 -24.19 -20.18
N LYS A 94 -24.11 -24.64 -19.56
CA LYS A 94 -25.25 -25.13 -20.28
C LYS A 94 -25.90 -24.05 -21.19
N GLU A 95 -25.80 -22.81 -20.78
CA GLU A 95 -26.40 -21.66 -21.49
C GLU A 95 -25.62 -21.32 -22.75
N LYS A 96 -24.28 -21.23 -22.65
CA LYS A 96 -23.42 -20.83 -23.78
C LYS A 96 -23.03 -22.02 -24.66
N ASP A 97 -22.71 -23.16 -24.04
CA ASP A 97 -22.07 -24.30 -24.72
C ASP A 97 -23.03 -25.50 -24.88
N GLY A 98 -24.23 -25.45 -24.31
CA GLY A 98 -25.19 -26.53 -24.30
C GLY A 98 -24.89 -27.66 -23.31
N TYR A 99 -23.74 -27.69 -22.70
CA TYR A 99 -23.30 -28.69 -21.71
C TYR A 99 -22.41 -28.08 -20.62
N ILE A 100 -22.27 -28.80 -19.51
CA ILE A 100 -21.36 -28.47 -18.42
C ILE A 100 -20.16 -29.41 -18.48
N GLY A 101 -18.95 -28.83 -18.61
CA GLY A 101 -17.70 -29.58 -18.73
C GLY A 101 -16.51 -28.66 -18.80
N ILE A 102 -15.47 -29.11 -19.46
CA ILE A 102 -14.23 -28.39 -19.70
C ILE A 102 -13.93 -28.37 -21.20
N ARG A 103 -13.57 -27.21 -21.74
CA ARG A 103 -13.05 -27.07 -23.10
C ARG A 103 -11.54 -27.14 -23.05
N ASP A 104 -10.93 -27.92 -23.92
CA ASP A 104 -9.46 -28.08 -24.00
C ASP A 104 -8.81 -26.91 -24.74
N PHE A 105 -8.93 -25.70 -24.18
CA PHE A 105 -8.35 -24.49 -24.76
C PHE A 105 -6.82 -24.55 -24.82
N ARG A 106 -6.19 -25.17 -23.81
CA ARG A 106 -4.74 -25.41 -23.81
C ARG A 106 -4.32 -26.26 -25.04
N GLY A 107 -5.02 -27.34 -25.30
CA GLY A 107 -4.75 -28.20 -26.47
C GLY A 107 -4.97 -27.48 -27.79
N ASP A 108 -5.97 -26.60 -27.88
CA ASP A 108 -6.23 -25.80 -29.06
C ASP A 108 -5.14 -24.77 -29.32
N LEU A 109 -4.60 -24.13 -28.27
CA LEU A 109 -3.41 -23.24 -28.36
C LEU A 109 -2.18 -24.02 -28.85
N ILE A 110 -1.91 -25.20 -28.30
CA ILE A 110 -0.78 -26.06 -28.74
C ILE A 110 -0.92 -26.37 -30.23
N ARG A 111 -2.11 -26.76 -30.69
CA ARG A 111 -2.40 -27.04 -32.12
C ARG A 111 -2.19 -25.79 -32.97
N ALA A 112 -2.70 -24.65 -32.57
CA ALA A 112 -2.51 -23.40 -33.31
C ALA A 112 -1.03 -23.00 -33.47
N PHE A 113 -0.17 -23.27 -32.48
CA PHE A 113 1.26 -23.07 -32.61
C PHE A 113 1.93 -24.14 -33.48
N GLN A 114 1.51 -25.39 -33.37
CA GLN A 114 2.02 -26.46 -34.25
C GLN A 114 1.72 -26.21 -35.70
N ASP A 115 0.55 -25.66 -36.02
CA ASP A 115 0.11 -25.35 -37.39
C ASP A 115 1.01 -24.30 -38.06
N VAL A 116 1.66 -23.43 -37.33
CA VAL A 116 2.64 -22.46 -37.85
C VAL A 116 4.09 -22.98 -37.78
N GLY A 117 4.33 -24.19 -37.25
CA GLY A 117 5.60 -24.87 -37.28
C GLY A 117 6.35 -24.98 -35.96
N PHE A 118 5.79 -24.56 -34.85
CA PHE A 118 6.37 -24.80 -33.52
C PHE A 118 6.35 -26.28 -33.14
N ILE A 119 7.28 -26.68 -32.30
CA ILE A 119 7.31 -27.99 -31.65
C ILE A 119 6.78 -27.84 -30.23
N TYR A 120 5.79 -28.64 -29.84
CA TYR A 120 5.38 -28.76 -28.46
C TYR A 120 6.52 -29.39 -27.65
N HIS A 121 7.13 -28.62 -26.73
CA HIS A 121 8.38 -28.98 -26.09
C HIS A 121 8.17 -29.52 -24.68
N ALA A 122 7.43 -28.80 -23.84
CA ALA A 122 7.16 -29.16 -22.47
C ALA A 122 5.94 -28.39 -21.94
N GLU A 123 5.46 -28.78 -20.77
CA GLU A 123 4.49 -27.98 -20.01
C GLU A 123 4.69 -28.13 -18.51
N VAL A 124 4.27 -27.13 -17.76
CA VAL A 124 4.18 -27.14 -16.30
C VAL A 124 2.75 -26.84 -15.90
N CYS A 125 2.24 -27.61 -14.94
CA CYS A 125 0.95 -27.35 -14.29
C CYS A 125 1.16 -26.39 -13.12
N ILE A 126 0.45 -25.26 -13.10
CA ILE A 126 0.40 -24.37 -11.94
C ILE A 126 -0.76 -24.78 -11.05
N TRP A 127 -0.44 -25.19 -9.84
CA TRP A 127 -1.47 -25.56 -8.86
C TRP A 127 -2.28 -24.31 -8.45
N LYS A 128 -3.58 -24.46 -8.34
CA LYS A 128 -4.48 -23.44 -7.84
C LYS A 128 -5.32 -23.98 -6.69
N ASN A 129 -5.53 -23.12 -5.69
CA ASN A 129 -6.49 -23.45 -4.63
C ASN A 129 -7.89 -23.66 -5.27
N PRO A 130 -8.47 -24.88 -5.16
CA PRO A 130 -9.71 -25.20 -5.85
C PRO A 130 -10.90 -24.36 -5.39
N VAL A 131 -10.93 -23.92 -4.13
CA VAL A 131 -12.01 -23.06 -3.61
C VAL A 131 -11.93 -21.68 -4.25
N THR A 132 -10.77 -21.07 -4.28
CA THR A 132 -10.55 -19.74 -4.90
C THR A 132 -10.80 -19.80 -6.42
N ALA A 133 -10.30 -20.83 -7.10
CA ALA A 133 -10.51 -21.00 -8.54
C ALA A 133 -12.00 -21.18 -8.90
N MET A 134 -12.75 -21.93 -8.12
CA MET A 134 -14.19 -22.11 -8.31
C MET A 134 -14.99 -20.83 -8.06
N GLN A 135 -14.61 -20.02 -7.07
CA GLN A 135 -15.25 -18.73 -6.81
C GLN A 135 -15.04 -17.76 -7.98
N ARG A 136 -13.84 -17.69 -8.52
CA ARG A 136 -13.49 -16.80 -9.65
C ARG A 136 -14.20 -17.20 -10.95
N THR A 137 -14.22 -18.49 -11.27
CA THR A 137 -14.81 -18.99 -12.52
C THR A 137 -16.30 -19.26 -12.41
N LYS A 138 -16.92 -19.09 -11.22
CA LYS A 138 -18.30 -19.47 -10.92
C LYS A 138 -18.61 -20.92 -11.31
N ALA A 139 -17.59 -21.79 -11.35
CA ALA A 139 -17.72 -23.18 -11.70
C ALA A 139 -18.45 -23.97 -10.61
N LEU A 140 -19.14 -25.02 -11.02
CA LEU A 140 -19.82 -25.92 -10.09
C LEU A 140 -18.78 -26.75 -9.34
N GLY A 141 -18.54 -26.42 -8.07
CA GLY A 141 -17.71 -27.18 -7.15
C GLY A 141 -18.52 -28.11 -6.26
N LEU A 142 -17.88 -28.65 -5.23
CA LEU A 142 -18.50 -29.50 -4.19
C LEU A 142 -19.41 -28.64 -3.26
N LEU A 143 -20.42 -28.01 -3.81
CA LEU A 143 -21.40 -27.28 -3.04
C LEU A 143 -22.39 -28.24 -2.38
N HIS A 144 -22.72 -28.00 -1.11
CA HIS A 144 -23.70 -28.79 -0.35
C HIS A 144 -25.02 -29.01 -1.13
N LYS A 145 -25.47 -27.99 -1.87
CA LYS A 145 -26.65 -28.08 -2.74
C LYS A 145 -26.51 -29.13 -3.84
N GLN A 146 -25.32 -29.31 -4.40
CA GLN A 146 -25.05 -30.28 -5.45
C GLN A 146 -24.92 -31.70 -4.88
N LEU A 147 -24.21 -31.86 -3.74
CA LEU A 147 -24.11 -33.12 -3.02
C LEU A 147 -25.49 -33.63 -2.58
N LYS A 148 -26.36 -32.73 -2.07
CA LYS A 148 -27.72 -33.09 -1.64
C LYS A 148 -28.64 -33.55 -2.78
N LYS A 149 -28.32 -33.18 -4.02
CA LYS A 149 -29.10 -33.55 -5.22
C LYS A 149 -28.51 -34.75 -5.95
N ASP A 150 -27.50 -35.38 -5.44
CA ASP A 150 -26.74 -36.43 -6.14
C ASP A 150 -26.31 -35.98 -7.54
N SER A 151 -25.74 -34.77 -7.60
CA SER A 151 -25.39 -34.15 -8.87
C SER A 151 -23.99 -34.58 -9.31
N CYS A 152 -23.89 -35.22 -10.46
CA CYS A 152 -22.61 -35.54 -11.11
C CYS A 152 -21.96 -34.34 -11.81
N MET A 153 -22.50 -33.13 -11.67
CA MET A 153 -21.99 -31.91 -12.31
C MET A 153 -20.86 -31.25 -11.51
N SER A 154 -20.60 -31.72 -10.27
CA SER A 154 -19.44 -31.28 -9.48
C SER A 154 -18.16 -31.72 -10.16
N ARG A 155 -17.16 -30.82 -10.23
CA ARG A 155 -15.87 -31.09 -10.83
C ARG A 155 -14.73 -30.57 -9.97
N MET A 156 -13.54 -31.05 -10.25
CA MET A 156 -12.30 -30.59 -9.62
C MET A 156 -11.97 -29.16 -10.06
N GLY A 157 -11.11 -28.46 -9.32
CA GLY A 157 -10.56 -27.18 -9.73
C GLY A 157 -9.79 -27.31 -11.04
N ILE A 158 -9.77 -26.24 -11.82
CA ILE A 158 -9.02 -26.19 -13.09
C ILE A 158 -7.68 -25.49 -12.79
N PRO A 159 -6.54 -26.18 -13.03
CA PRO A 159 -5.23 -25.56 -12.89
C PRO A 159 -4.92 -24.63 -14.05
N ASP A 160 -3.88 -23.82 -13.93
CA ASP A 160 -3.25 -23.17 -15.07
C ASP A 160 -2.08 -23.97 -15.57
N TYR A 161 -1.60 -23.61 -16.74
CA TYR A 161 -0.46 -24.23 -17.38
C TYR A 161 0.48 -23.18 -17.96
N VAL A 162 1.77 -23.47 -17.94
CA VAL A 162 2.74 -22.83 -18.84
C VAL A 162 3.13 -23.85 -19.89
N VAL A 163 2.77 -23.59 -21.14
CA VAL A 163 3.10 -24.40 -22.30
C VAL A 163 4.36 -23.86 -22.93
N PHE A 164 5.36 -24.73 -23.11
CA PHE A 164 6.61 -24.37 -23.78
C PHE A 164 6.59 -24.88 -25.22
N MET A 165 6.69 -23.92 -26.16
CA MET A 165 6.81 -24.20 -27.57
C MET A 165 8.22 -23.86 -28.04
N ARG A 166 8.81 -24.64 -28.95
CA ARG A 166 10.17 -24.44 -29.46
C ARG A 166 10.13 -24.24 -30.97
N LYS A 167 10.79 -23.20 -31.48
CA LYS A 167 11.01 -23.03 -32.91
C LYS A 167 12.06 -24.03 -33.38
N PRO A 168 11.83 -24.82 -34.46
CA PRO A 168 12.81 -25.71 -35.02
C PRO A 168 14.10 -24.99 -35.45
N GLY A 169 15.20 -25.74 -35.56
CA GLY A 169 16.50 -25.22 -35.97
C GLY A 169 17.49 -25.13 -34.82
N ASP A 170 18.67 -24.65 -35.14
CA ASP A 170 19.79 -24.50 -34.23
C ASP A 170 19.96 -23.04 -33.82
N ASN A 171 20.18 -22.82 -32.52
CA ASN A 171 20.52 -21.51 -32.00
C ASN A 171 21.98 -21.16 -32.39
N GLN A 172 22.12 -20.18 -33.26
CA GLN A 172 23.44 -19.69 -33.74
C GLN A 172 24.18 -18.93 -32.62
N ASN A 173 23.49 -18.32 -31.69
CA ASN A 173 24.02 -17.50 -30.61
C ASN A 173 23.82 -18.18 -29.26
N ARG A 174 24.45 -19.34 -29.06
CA ARG A 174 24.34 -20.06 -27.78
C ARG A 174 25.07 -19.30 -26.68
N VAL A 175 24.43 -19.15 -25.54
CA VAL A 175 25.08 -18.71 -24.31
C VAL A 175 25.88 -19.92 -23.80
N THR A 176 27.20 -19.78 -23.67
CA THR A 176 28.08 -20.82 -23.15
C THR A 176 28.79 -20.30 -21.93
N HIS A 177 28.94 -21.17 -20.95
CA HIS A 177 29.71 -20.90 -19.75
C HIS A 177 30.96 -21.80 -19.73
N THR A 178 32.06 -21.26 -19.22
CA THR A 178 33.25 -22.04 -18.91
C THR A 178 33.19 -22.55 -17.47
N ASN A 179 34.04 -23.53 -17.12
CA ASN A 179 34.17 -23.97 -15.73
C ASN A 179 34.65 -22.86 -14.77
N ALA A 180 35.22 -21.77 -15.31
CA ALA A 180 35.60 -20.59 -14.52
C ALA A 180 34.41 -19.68 -14.24
N ASP A 181 33.46 -19.55 -15.19
CA ASP A 181 32.28 -18.72 -15.06
C ASP A 181 31.18 -19.41 -14.25
N PHE A 182 31.09 -20.74 -14.35
CA PHE A 182 30.10 -21.57 -13.65
C PHE A 182 30.71 -22.91 -13.25
N PRO A 183 31.43 -22.97 -12.11
CA PRO A 183 32.08 -24.18 -11.63
C PRO A 183 31.09 -25.33 -11.34
N VAL A 184 31.58 -26.56 -11.45
CA VAL A 184 30.77 -27.76 -11.13
C VAL A 184 30.30 -27.74 -9.67
N SER A 185 31.07 -27.16 -8.74
CA SER A 185 30.69 -26.97 -7.36
C SER A 185 29.40 -26.14 -7.21
N ASP A 186 29.33 -25.04 -7.95
CA ASP A 186 28.15 -24.14 -7.92
C ASP A 186 26.92 -24.84 -8.50
N TRP A 187 27.14 -25.59 -9.63
CA TRP A 187 26.06 -26.43 -10.15
C TRP A 187 25.56 -27.48 -9.12
N GLN A 188 26.47 -28.12 -8.39
CA GLN A 188 26.09 -29.12 -7.38
C GLN A 188 25.31 -28.50 -6.23
N GLU A 189 25.60 -27.26 -5.85
CA GLU A 189 24.87 -26.53 -4.82
C GLU A 189 23.43 -26.22 -5.26
N TYR A 190 23.25 -25.82 -6.53
CA TYR A 190 21.93 -25.44 -7.08
C TYR A 190 21.18 -26.60 -7.73
N ALA A 191 21.81 -27.75 -7.97
CA ALA A 191 21.19 -28.83 -8.74
C ALA A 191 19.90 -29.37 -8.12
N SER A 192 19.88 -29.64 -6.80
CA SER A 192 18.67 -30.15 -6.13
C SER A 192 17.55 -29.12 -6.10
N PRO A 193 17.74 -27.88 -5.63
CA PRO A 193 16.70 -26.85 -5.72
C PRO A 193 16.20 -26.62 -7.16
N ALA A 194 17.11 -26.57 -8.14
CA ALA A 194 16.72 -26.37 -9.53
C ALA A 194 15.85 -27.50 -10.07
N TRP A 195 16.13 -28.74 -9.74
CA TRP A 195 15.33 -29.89 -10.16
C TRP A 195 14.01 -29.98 -9.39
N ASP A 196 14.03 -29.75 -8.09
CA ASP A 196 12.84 -29.90 -7.23
C ASP A 196 11.83 -28.76 -7.46
N GLU A 197 12.29 -27.56 -7.75
CA GLU A 197 11.44 -26.37 -7.92
C GLU A 197 11.20 -26.06 -9.40
N LEU A 198 12.24 -25.77 -10.18
CA LEU A 198 12.09 -25.25 -11.53
C LEU A 198 11.76 -26.31 -12.57
N ALA A 199 12.35 -27.52 -12.46
CA ALA A 199 12.08 -28.63 -13.35
C ALA A 199 10.90 -29.51 -12.93
N SER A 200 10.23 -29.15 -11.83
CA SER A 200 9.01 -29.83 -11.38
C SER A 200 7.91 -29.68 -12.43
N PRO A 201 7.15 -30.75 -12.73
CA PRO A 201 6.01 -30.68 -13.64
C PRO A 201 4.81 -29.95 -13.02
N VAL A 202 4.88 -29.62 -11.73
CA VAL A 202 3.84 -28.86 -11.00
C VAL A 202 4.50 -27.80 -10.16
N TRP A 203 4.13 -26.53 -10.37
CA TRP A 203 4.55 -25.41 -9.55
C TRP A 203 3.48 -25.13 -8.48
N TRP A 204 3.88 -25.20 -7.21
CA TRP A 204 3.01 -25.07 -6.05
C TRP A 204 3.06 -23.69 -5.40
N ASP A 205 4.10 -22.94 -5.66
CA ASP A 205 4.49 -21.68 -5.04
C ASP A 205 3.91 -20.44 -5.75
N ILE A 206 3.30 -20.61 -6.93
CA ILE A 206 2.66 -19.50 -7.64
C ILE A 206 1.36 -19.09 -6.93
N ASN A 207 1.38 -17.94 -6.28
CA ASN A 207 0.21 -17.40 -5.62
C ASN A 207 -0.73 -16.74 -6.62
N GLN A 208 -1.85 -17.39 -6.95
CA GLN A 208 -2.86 -16.87 -7.88
C GLN A 208 -3.54 -15.57 -7.43
N SER A 209 -3.37 -15.17 -6.15
CA SER A 209 -3.94 -13.94 -5.59
C SER A 209 -2.94 -12.79 -5.59
N ASP A 210 -1.68 -13.09 -5.83
CA ASP A 210 -0.61 -12.10 -5.99
C ASP A 210 -0.64 -11.58 -7.42
N THR A 211 -1.43 -10.55 -7.63
CA THR A 211 -1.65 -9.91 -8.93
C THR A 211 -1.60 -8.41 -8.76
N LEU A 212 -1.04 -7.71 -9.74
CA LEU A 212 -0.99 -6.24 -9.75
C LEU A 212 -2.41 -5.64 -9.65
N ASN A 213 -3.42 -6.32 -10.23
CA ASN A 213 -4.81 -5.92 -10.16
C ASN A 213 -5.70 -7.10 -9.77
N ALA A 214 -6.22 -7.09 -8.54
CA ALA A 214 -7.03 -8.18 -8.00
C ALA A 214 -8.38 -8.43 -8.73
N ARG A 215 -8.85 -7.53 -9.58
CA ARG A 215 -10.10 -7.68 -10.37
C ARG A 215 -9.96 -6.99 -11.72
N ALA A 216 -10.34 -7.64 -12.81
CA ALA A 216 -10.50 -6.99 -14.10
C ALA A 216 -11.66 -5.97 -14.05
N PRO A 217 -11.51 -4.76 -14.61
CA PRO A 217 -12.61 -3.82 -14.70
C PRO A 217 -13.72 -4.40 -15.58
N LYS A 218 -14.96 -4.17 -15.20
CA LYS A 218 -16.11 -4.54 -16.01
C LYS A 218 -16.42 -3.52 -17.11
N ASP A 219 -15.88 -2.33 -16.98
CA ASP A 219 -16.05 -1.21 -17.88
C ASP A 219 -14.69 -0.60 -18.21
N ASP A 220 -14.53 -0.22 -19.45
CA ASP A 220 -13.40 0.50 -20.03
C ASP A 220 -13.01 1.72 -19.18
N GLU A 221 -11.74 2.01 -19.03
CA GLU A 221 -11.13 3.22 -18.44
C GLU A 221 -10.60 3.17 -17.01
N SER A 222 -10.62 2.08 -16.27
CA SER A 222 -10.01 2.14 -14.95
C SER A 222 -8.93 1.09 -14.74
N GLU A 223 -7.68 1.48 -14.96
CA GLU A 223 -6.57 0.91 -14.20
C GLU A 223 -6.98 0.96 -12.72
N ARG A 224 -7.14 -0.20 -12.07
CA ARG A 224 -7.51 -0.24 -10.65
C ARG A 224 -6.29 0.03 -9.82
N HIS A 225 -6.07 1.29 -9.57
CA HIS A 225 -5.16 1.71 -8.53
C HIS A 225 -5.85 1.57 -7.18
N LEU A 226 -5.19 0.88 -6.25
CA LEU A 226 -5.58 0.84 -4.84
C LEU A 226 -5.37 2.25 -4.28
N CYS A 227 -6.45 2.97 -3.99
CA CYS A 227 -6.38 4.41 -3.81
C CYS A 227 -6.89 4.87 -2.45
N LEU A 228 -6.28 5.95 -1.95
CA LEU A 228 -6.75 6.72 -0.81
C LEU A 228 -7.47 7.98 -1.28
N ALA A 229 -8.46 8.43 -0.54
CA ALA A 229 -9.13 9.70 -0.82
C ALA A 229 -8.17 10.88 -0.65
N GLU A 230 -8.40 11.93 -1.44
CA GLU A 230 -7.70 13.21 -1.30
C GLU A 230 -7.78 13.72 0.15
N GLY A 231 -6.69 14.28 0.66
CA GLY A 231 -6.58 14.74 2.04
C GLY A 231 -6.27 13.64 3.07
N THR A 232 -6.17 12.36 2.67
CA THR A 232 -5.69 11.29 3.57
C THR A 232 -4.23 11.54 3.92
N LEU A 233 -3.90 11.48 5.21
CA LEU A 233 -2.55 11.74 5.69
C LEU A 233 -1.70 10.48 5.59
N VAL A 234 -0.53 10.59 4.95
CA VAL A 234 0.49 9.54 4.84
C VAL A 234 1.71 9.93 5.65
N LEU A 235 2.27 8.98 6.39
CA LEU A 235 3.45 9.21 7.23
C LEU A 235 4.73 9.20 6.38
N THR A 236 5.32 10.38 6.22
CA THR A 236 6.61 10.61 5.55
C THR A 236 7.68 11.04 6.54
N LYS A 237 8.96 11.10 6.12
CA LYS A 237 10.03 11.71 6.94
C LYS A 237 9.79 13.20 7.26
N ARG A 238 8.95 13.88 6.50
CA ARG A 238 8.50 15.25 6.82
C ARG A 238 7.39 15.30 7.89
N GLY A 239 6.90 14.14 8.35
CA GLY A 239 5.72 13.96 9.19
C GLY A 239 4.51 13.52 8.36
N TYR A 240 3.33 13.55 8.98
CA TYR A 240 2.09 13.25 8.27
C TYR A 240 1.73 14.37 7.29
N VAL A 241 1.59 14.01 6.02
CA VAL A 241 1.23 14.95 4.93
C VAL A 241 0.09 14.39 4.08
N PRO A 242 -0.78 15.25 3.50
CA PRO A 242 -1.81 14.79 2.57
C PRO A 242 -1.19 14.07 1.36
N ILE A 243 -1.78 12.96 0.92
CA ILE A 243 -1.25 12.10 -0.14
C ILE A 243 -0.98 12.88 -1.44
N GLU A 244 -1.84 13.83 -1.80
CA GLU A 244 -1.69 14.67 -2.99
C GLU A 244 -0.47 15.61 -2.92
N THR A 245 0.07 15.87 -1.71
CA THR A 245 1.22 16.76 -1.50
C THR A 245 2.57 16.04 -1.45
N ILE A 246 2.58 14.72 -1.55
CA ILE A 246 3.80 13.89 -1.59
C ILE A 246 4.64 14.27 -2.82
N ILE A 247 5.96 14.36 -2.64
CA ILE A 247 6.93 14.72 -3.68
C ILE A 247 7.67 13.46 -4.12
N VAL A 248 7.44 13.08 -5.38
CA VAL A 248 8.06 11.88 -5.98
C VAL A 248 9.58 12.03 -6.03
N ASN A 249 10.31 10.96 -5.72
CA ASN A 249 11.76 10.86 -5.62
C ASN A 249 12.42 11.73 -4.52
N GLU A 250 11.64 12.38 -3.66
CA GLU A 250 12.15 13.16 -2.52
C GLU A 250 11.57 12.67 -1.19
N ASP A 251 10.27 12.33 -1.15
CA ASP A 251 9.63 11.86 0.05
C ASP A 251 9.85 10.37 0.26
N GLU A 252 10.20 10.02 1.49
CA GLU A 252 10.24 8.65 1.97
C GLU A 252 9.07 8.40 2.93
N VAL A 253 8.40 7.26 2.79
CA VAL A 253 7.27 6.83 3.62
C VAL A 253 7.65 5.65 4.50
N LEU A 254 7.02 5.52 5.67
CA LEU A 254 7.18 4.36 6.54
C LEU A 254 6.38 3.20 5.99
N THR A 255 7.04 2.06 5.75
CA THR A 255 6.44 0.87 5.14
C THR A 255 6.08 -0.21 6.17
N ASN A 256 5.44 -1.28 5.72
CA ASN A 256 5.06 -2.41 6.59
C ASN A 256 6.26 -3.14 7.20
N SER A 257 7.43 -3.08 6.55
CA SER A 257 8.70 -3.61 7.09
C SER A 257 9.26 -2.82 8.28
N GLY A 258 8.75 -1.60 8.54
CA GLY A 258 9.29 -0.68 9.53
C GLY A 258 10.45 0.17 9.00
N GLU A 259 10.71 0.12 7.72
CA GLU A 259 11.76 0.88 7.05
C GLU A 259 11.18 2.05 6.26
N TRP A 260 12.03 3.04 5.97
CA TRP A 260 11.67 4.21 5.17
C TRP A 260 12.09 3.97 3.72
N HIS A 261 11.13 4.04 2.79
CA HIS A 261 11.36 3.85 1.36
C HIS A 261 10.86 5.04 0.54
N THR A 262 11.56 5.29 -0.58
CA THR A 262 11.26 6.42 -1.48
C THR A 262 9.96 6.21 -2.23
N VAL A 263 9.16 7.27 -2.36
CA VAL A 263 8.01 7.27 -3.25
C VAL A 263 8.49 7.52 -4.68
N ILE A 264 8.33 6.52 -5.56
CA ILE A 264 8.84 6.55 -6.94
C ILE A 264 7.80 7.00 -7.96
N ALA A 265 6.50 6.91 -7.63
CA ALA A 265 5.43 7.44 -8.46
C ALA A 265 4.25 7.93 -7.62
N LYS A 266 3.48 8.88 -8.17
CA LYS A 266 2.23 9.39 -7.60
C LYS A 266 1.27 9.78 -8.72
N ALA A 267 0.00 9.41 -8.60
CA ALA A 267 -1.03 9.80 -9.55
C ALA A 267 -2.38 10.06 -8.86
N LYS A 268 -3.13 11.05 -9.38
CA LYS A 268 -4.57 11.14 -9.17
C LYS A 268 -5.20 10.14 -10.14
N THR A 269 -5.75 9.07 -9.62
CA THR A 269 -6.15 7.91 -10.43
C THR A 269 -7.57 8.00 -10.92
N ARG A 270 -8.48 8.57 -10.11
CA ARG A 270 -9.89 8.76 -10.48
C ARG A 270 -10.48 9.99 -9.80
N GLU A 271 -11.41 10.63 -10.49
CA GLU A 271 -12.29 11.65 -9.94
C GLU A 271 -13.64 11.01 -9.59
N ASN A 272 -14.23 11.45 -8.48
CA ASN A 272 -15.54 10.96 -8.01
C ASN A 272 -15.65 9.42 -7.89
N ALA A 273 -14.56 8.74 -7.49
CA ALA A 273 -14.56 7.30 -7.27
C ALA A 273 -15.43 6.91 -6.07
N GLU A 274 -16.17 5.80 -6.16
CA GLU A 274 -16.84 5.24 -4.99
C GLU A 274 -15.82 4.90 -3.90
N VAL A 275 -16.10 5.34 -2.65
CA VAL A 275 -15.23 5.13 -1.52
C VAL A 275 -15.97 4.56 -0.31
N VAL A 276 -15.21 3.86 0.53
CA VAL A 276 -15.64 3.38 1.83
C VAL A 276 -14.83 4.06 2.92
N GLN A 277 -15.45 4.26 4.09
CA GLN A 277 -14.73 4.67 5.29
C GLN A 277 -14.57 3.49 6.23
N THR A 278 -13.32 3.19 6.57
CA THR A 278 -12.97 2.24 7.63
C THR A 278 -12.85 2.99 8.94
N VAL A 279 -13.71 2.66 9.89
CA VAL A 279 -13.74 3.27 11.22
C VAL A 279 -13.08 2.32 12.21
N ALA A 280 -11.86 2.62 12.61
CA ALA A 280 -11.14 1.86 13.62
C ALA A 280 -11.07 2.61 14.95
N GLN A 281 -10.73 1.89 16.02
CA GLN A 281 -10.67 2.47 17.35
C GLN A 281 -9.42 3.36 17.48
N GLY A 282 -9.65 4.64 17.79
CA GLY A 282 -8.59 5.56 18.15
C GLY A 282 -7.75 6.08 16.99
N VAL A 283 -8.24 5.96 15.77
CA VAL A 283 -7.64 6.58 14.59
C VAL A 283 -8.72 7.37 13.83
N PRO A 284 -8.34 8.38 13.03
CA PRO A 284 -9.23 9.03 12.10
C PRO A 284 -9.89 8.01 11.15
N LYS A 285 -10.92 8.44 10.45
CA LYS A 285 -11.58 7.59 9.47
C LYS A 285 -10.69 7.47 8.24
N LEU A 286 -10.27 6.27 7.92
CA LEU A 286 -9.53 6.00 6.69
C LEU A 286 -10.52 5.86 5.52
N ILE A 287 -10.41 6.73 4.52
CA ILE A 287 -11.29 6.74 3.34
C ILE A 287 -10.51 6.23 2.12
N THR A 288 -10.99 5.12 1.56
CA THR A 288 -10.29 4.40 0.49
C THR A 288 -11.26 3.91 -0.57
N THR A 289 -10.76 3.47 -1.71
CA THR A 289 -11.55 2.62 -2.61
C THR A 289 -11.92 1.30 -1.90
N PRO A 290 -13.07 0.67 -2.22
CA PRO A 290 -13.53 -0.55 -1.51
C PRO A 290 -12.54 -1.71 -1.54
N ASP A 291 -11.78 -1.83 -2.62
CA ASP A 291 -10.80 -2.87 -2.88
C ASP A 291 -9.39 -2.56 -2.35
N HIS A 292 -9.16 -1.36 -1.79
CA HIS A 292 -7.86 -0.98 -1.22
C HIS A 292 -7.37 -2.00 -0.18
N LYS A 293 -6.14 -2.45 -0.33
CA LYS A 293 -5.56 -3.46 0.56
C LYS A 293 -4.98 -2.82 1.81
N ILE A 294 -5.39 -3.31 2.95
CA ILE A 294 -4.93 -2.87 4.27
C ILE A 294 -4.34 -4.09 4.98
N MET A 295 -3.20 -3.93 5.62
CA MET A 295 -2.59 -4.98 6.45
C MET A 295 -3.43 -5.19 7.70
N THR A 296 -3.88 -6.42 7.92
CA THR A 296 -4.81 -6.75 9.00
C THR A 296 -4.46 -8.07 9.70
N LYS A 297 -5.04 -8.25 10.88
CA LYS A 297 -5.19 -9.56 11.55
C LYS A 297 -6.68 -9.79 11.85
N ALA A 298 -7.17 -11.00 11.65
CA ALA A 298 -8.55 -11.34 11.95
C ALA A 298 -8.85 -11.29 13.46
N PHE A 299 -10.12 -11.14 13.84
CA PHE A 299 -10.50 -11.26 15.26
C PHE A 299 -10.41 -12.70 15.71
N HIS A 300 -9.55 -12.97 16.69
CA HIS A 300 -9.63 -14.21 17.43
C HIS A 300 -10.82 -14.14 18.40
N SER A 301 -11.83 -14.95 18.16
CA SER A 301 -13.02 -15.01 19.03
C SER A 301 -13.22 -16.41 19.59
N TRP A 302 -13.38 -16.53 20.90
CA TRP A 302 -13.77 -17.77 21.57
C TRP A 302 -14.94 -17.52 22.52
N GLY A 303 -15.97 -18.33 22.40
CA GLY A 303 -17.19 -18.16 23.22
C GLY A 303 -17.90 -16.83 23.00
N GLY A 304 -17.80 -16.23 21.77
CA GLY A 304 -18.42 -14.95 21.41
C GLY A 304 -17.70 -13.71 21.95
N ARG A 305 -16.53 -13.86 22.59
CA ARG A 305 -15.70 -12.74 23.06
C ARG A 305 -14.44 -12.63 22.23
N VAL A 306 -14.14 -11.39 21.78
CA VAL A 306 -12.88 -11.09 21.08
C VAL A 306 -11.72 -11.09 22.08
N ARG A 307 -10.70 -11.87 21.80
CA ARG A 307 -9.50 -12.04 22.63
C ARG A 307 -8.32 -11.31 22.01
N LYS A 308 -8.05 -10.09 22.47
CA LYS A 308 -6.89 -9.30 22.03
C LYS A 308 -5.54 -9.88 22.50
N ASP A 309 -5.56 -10.62 23.61
CA ASP A 309 -4.39 -11.32 24.17
C ASP A 309 -3.92 -12.52 23.33
N ALA A 310 -4.73 -12.96 22.38
CA ALA A 310 -4.41 -14.01 21.43
C ALA A 310 -4.13 -13.47 20.00
N LEU A 311 -4.07 -12.18 19.82
CA LEU A 311 -3.87 -11.55 18.49
C LEU A 311 -2.52 -11.95 17.85
N HIS A 312 -1.48 -12.18 18.67
CA HIS A 312 -0.18 -12.67 18.23
C HIS A 312 -0.23 -14.07 17.56
N LEU A 313 -1.32 -14.81 17.74
CA LEU A 313 -1.53 -16.12 17.09
C LEU A 313 -2.14 -16.01 15.69
N GLU A 314 -2.68 -14.83 15.34
CA GLU A 314 -3.29 -14.60 14.04
C GLU A 314 -2.25 -14.18 13.00
N ALA A 315 -2.38 -14.71 11.79
CA ALA A 315 -1.52 -14.33 10.67
C ALA A 315 -1.84 -12.92 10.16
N GLU A 316 -0.82 -12.21 9.70
CA GLU A 316 -0.99 -10.98 8.96
C GLU A 316 -1.51 -11.28 7.56
N GLU A 317 -2.49 -10.49 7.09
CA GLU A 317 -3.07 -10.64 5.76
C GLU A 317 -3.46 -9.29 5.14
N TRP A 318 -3.33 -9.19 3.82
CA TRP A 318 -3.80 -8.04 3.06
C TRP A 318 -5.28 -8.16 2.75
N THR A 319 -6.12 -7.42 3.49
CA THR A 319 -7.58 -7.47 3.38
C THR A 319 -8.10 -6.24 2.64
N ALA A 320 -9.07 -6.41 1.72
CA ALA A 320 -9.74 -5.28 1.08
C ALA A 320 -10.51 -4.44 2.11
N ALA A 321 -10.47 -3.12 1.97
CA ALA A 321 -11.08 -2.19 2.93
C ALA A 321 -12.56 -2.50 3.21
N GLU A 322 -13.34 -2.86 2.19
CA GLU A 322 -14.75 -3.26 2.34
C GLU A 322 -14.96 -4.52 3.20
N ASN A 323 -13.91 -5.34 3.38
CA ASN A 323 -13.96 -6.60 4.12
C ASN A 323 -13.25 -6.53 5.48
N CYS A 324 -12.74 -5.36 5.89
CA CYS A 324 -11.99 -5.19 7.14
C CYS A 324 -12.84 -5.27 8.42
N GLU A 325 -14.17 -5.40 8.34
CA GLU A 325 -14.97 -5.67 9.54
C GLU A 325 -14.47 -6.94 10.24
N LYS A 326 -14.41 -6.92 11.56
CA LYS A 326 -13.87 -8.00 12.40
C LYS A 326 -12.35 -8.24 12.24
N HIS A 327 -11.62 -7.20 11.83
CA HIS A 327 -10.17 -7.22 11.77
C HIS A 327 -9.56 -6.12 12.65
N TYR A 328 -8.26 -6.25 12.87
CA TYR A 328 -7.40 -5.21 13.40
C TYR A 328 -6.55 -4.65 12.27
N LEU A 329 -6.39 -3.35 12.19
CA LEU A 329 -5.48 -2.68 11.25
C LEU A 329 -4.11 -2.52 11.88
N LYS A 330 -3.06 -2.77 11.11
CA LYS A 330 -1.67 -2.58 11.54
C LYS A 330 -1.26 -1.11 11.46
N ALA A 331 -0.57 -0.64 12.49
CA ALA A 331 0.14 0.63 12.50
C ALA A 331 1.58 0.37 12.96
N VAL A 332 2.53 0.57 12.05
CA VAL A 332 3.95 0.29 12.29
C VAL A 332 4.59 1.40 13.11
N MET A 333 5.53 1.05 13.98
CA MET A 333 6.31 2.02 14.75
C MET A 333 7.59 2.39 13.99
N PRO A 334 7.93 3.69 13.89
CA PRO A 334 9.16 4.10 13.23
C PRO A 334 10.40 3.62 14.00
N PRO A 335 11.51 3.34 13.29
CA PRO A 335 12.75 2.92 13.91
C PRO A 335 13.36 4.04 14.76
N THR A 336 14.09 3.68 15.82
CA THR A 336 14.76 4.64 16.69
C THR A 336 16.06 5.13 16.03
N ILE A 337 16.30 6.44 16.12
CA ILE A 337 17.52 7.09 15.64
C ILE A 337 18.29 7.71 16.80
N GLU A 338 19.59 7.93 16.61
CA GLU A 338 20.39 8.75 17.51
C GLU A 338 20.20 10.24 17.20
N SER A 339 20.27 11.06 18.24
CA SER A 339 20.15 12.52 18.13
C SER A 339 21.26 13.21 18.90
N ASN A 340 21.84 14.24 18.30
CA ASN A 340 22.82 15.12 18.97
C ASN A 340 22.15 16.27 19.74
N ILE A 341 20.85 16.43 19.64
CA ILE A 341 20.07 17.44 20.36
C ILE A 341 19.86 16.93 21.78
N ASP A 342 20.15 17.74 22.78
CA ASP A 342 20.00 17.35 24.19
C ASP A 342 18.52 17.33 24.65
N ALA A 343 18.30 16.74 25.82
CA ALA A 343 16.93 16.58 26.34
C ALA A 343 16.25 17.93 26.63
N GLN A 344 17.01 18.99 27.02
CA GLN A 344 16.44 20.31 27.26
C GLN A 344 15.95 20.96 25.95
N GLU A 345 16.74 20.88 24.90
CA GLU A 345 16.34 21.38 23.58
C GLU A 345 15.14 20.58 23.02
N TRP A 346 15.09 19.26 23.26
CA TRP A 346 13.92 18.46 22.90
C TRP A 346 12.67 18.85 23.69
N TRP A 347 12.81 19.18 24.97
CA TRP A 347 11.70 19.73 25.75
C TRP A 347 11.21 21.06 25.15
N ILE A 348 12.13 21.95 24.76
CA ILE A 348 11.78 23.23 24.11
C ILE A 348 11.09 23.01 22.77
N ILE A 349 11.54 22.04 21.95
CA ILE A 349 10.89 21.67 20.69
C ILE A 349 9.45 21.19 20.95
N GLY A 350 9.26 20.33 21.94
CA GLY A 350 7.92 19.88 22.35
C GLY A 350 7.02 21.03 22.79
N ARG A 351 7.53 21.92 23.61
CA ARG A 351 6.80 23.11 24.08
C ARG A 351 6.48 24.08 22.93
N TRP A 352 7.39 24.21 21.95
CA TRP A 352 7.15 25.00 20.76
C TRP A 352 6.09 24.36 19.85
N LEU A 353 6.03 23.05 19.74
CA LEU A 353 4.98 22.34 19.00
C LEU A 353 3.58 22.63 19.56
N ALA A 354 3.45 22.87 20.88
CA ALA A 354 2.21 23.34 21.48
C ALA A 354 1.94 24.82 21.09
N ASP A 355 2.65 25.75 21.71
CA ASP A 355 2.34 27.18 21.70
C ASP A 355 3.35 28.05 20.93
N GLY A 356 4.22 27.43 20.12
CA GLY A 356 5.28 28.15 19.41
C GLY A 356 4.84 28.72 18.06
N HIS A 357 5.57 29.75 17.64
CA HIS A 357 5.49 30.30 16.29
C HIS A 357 6.88 30.79 15.83
N ILE A 358 7.02 31.00 14.54
CA ILE A 358 8.21 31.54 13.92
C ILE A 358 7.90 32.93 13.36
N ASP A 359 8.85 33.85 13.42
CA ASP A 359 8.68 35.20 12.89
C ASP A 359 8.44 35.19 11.37
N CYS A 360 8.00 36.32 10.83
CA CYS A 360 7.69 36.45 9.39
C CYS A 360 8.93 36.23 8.49
N ARG A 361 10.15 36.41 9.02
CA ARG A 361 11.42 36.21 8.32
C ARG A 361 11.95 34.78 8.43
N GLY A 362 11.29 33.90 9.22
CA GLY A 362 11.72 32.52 9.43
C GLY A 362 13.03 32.38 10.24
N LYS A 363 13.40 33.39 11.02
CA LYS A 363 14.70 33.46 11.71
C LYS A 363 14.62 33.30 13.23
N GLN A 364 13.52 33.71 13.83
CA GLN A 364 13.35 33.72 15.28
C GLN A 364 12.18 32.84 15.70
N PHE A 365 12.39 32.03 16.71
CA PHE A 365 11.41 31.17 17.32
C PHE A 365 10.86 31.81 18.58
N PHE A 366 9.54 31.79 18.72
CA PHE A 366 8.85 32.32 19.89
C PHE A 366 7.93 31.24 20.48
N ILE A 367 7.72 31.31 21.78
CA ILE A 367 6.74 30.48 22.49
C ILE A 367 5.82 31.41 23.29
N SER A 368 4.51 31.21 23.18
CA SER A 368 3.52 31.90 24.01
C SER A 368 3.32 31.09 25.29
N VAL A 369 3.53 31.73 26.46
CA VAL A 369 3.51 31.07 27.75
C VAL A 369 2.49 31.76 28.65
N GLY A 370 1.45 31.06 29.09
CA GLY A 370 0.51 31.59 30.08
C GLY A 370 1.22 31.99 31.37
N LYS A 371 0.76 33.06 32.01
CA LYS A 371 1.39 33.54 33.27
C LYS A 371 1.38 32.49 34.38
N ASP A 372 0.37 31.65 34.41
CA ASP A 372 0.23 30.51 35.33
C ASP A 372 1.28 29.41 35.10
N LYS A 373 1.75 29.22 33.87
CA LYS A 373 2.76 28.23 33.45
C LYS A 373 4.20 28.80 33.44
N TRP A 374 4.39 30.07 33.76
CA TRP A 374 5.65 30.76 33.61
C TRP A 374 6.78 30.15 34.46
N ASN A 375 6.50 29.79 35.71
CA ASN A 375 7.54 29.30 36.63
C ASN A 375 8.11 27.95 36.13
N GLU A 376 7.27 27.06 35.68
CA GLU A 376 7.68 25.77 35.08
C GLU A 376 8.49 25.99 33.81
N PHE A 377 7.98 26.82 32.90
CA PHE A 377 8.65 27.13 31.63
C PHE A 377 10.02 27.74 31.88
N ASN A 378 10.14 28.73 32.78
CA ASN A 378 11.38 29.40 33.08
C ASN A 378 12.43 28.45 33.68
N LEU A 379 12.02 27.43 34.42
CA LEU A 379 12.91 26.41 34.97
C LEU A 379 13.41 25.48 33.86
N CYS A 380 12.52 24.96 33.05
CA CYS A 380 12.83 23.98 32.00
C CYS A 380 13.59 24.58 30.81
N ALA A 381 13.28 25.82 30.42
CA ALA A 381 13.93 26.51 29.29
C ALA A 381 15.11 27.38 29.74
N LYS A 382 15.64 27.22 30.98
CA LYS A 382 16.73 28.01 31.51
C LYS A 382 17.95 27.97 30.58
N GLY A 383 18.48 29.17 30.24
CA GLY A 383 19.60 29.32 29.30
C GLY A 383 19.16 29.55 27.84
N HIS A 384 17.94 29.27 27.51
CA HIS A 384 17.37 29.46 26.15
C HIS A 384 16.32 30.58 26.07
N ILE A 385 16.11 31.31 27.15
CA ILE A 385 15.18 32.43 27.22
C ILE A 385 15.87 33.71 26.74
N GLY A 386 15.35 34.28 25.68
CA GLY A 386 15.78 35.56 25.12
C GLY A 386 14.84 36.69 25.53
N HIS A 387 14.38 37.45 24.56
CA HIS A 387 13.51 38.61 24.79
C HIS A 387 12.11 38.18 25.21
N ILE A 388 11.55 38.83 26.21
CA ILE A 388 10.21 38.53 26.74
C ILE A 388 9.33 39.76 26.49
N TYR A 389 8.19 39.52 25.80
CA TYR A 389 7.14 40.51 25.61
C TYR A 389 5.91 40.11 26.41
N GLU A 390 5.42 40.97 27.26
CA GLU A 390 4.16 40.75 27.94
C GLU A 390 2.99 41.11 27.04
N ASN A 391 2.05 40.17 26.86
CA ASN A 391 0.81 40.41 26.13
C ASN A 391 -0.35 40.43 27.15
N GLU A 392 -0.68 41.61 27.64
CA GLU A 392 -1.74 41.80 28.64
C GLU A 392 -3.11 41.32 28.15
N LYS A 393 -3.41 41.46 26.84
CA LYS A 393 -4.70 41.04 26.25
C LYS A 393 -4.92 39.55 26.32
N CYS A 394 -3.87 38.76 26.15
CA CYS A 394 -3.93 37.29 26.18
C CYS A 394 -3.45 36.70 27.52
N ASN A 395 -3.11 37.52 28.50
CA ASN A 395 -2.56 37.08 29.80
C ASN A 395 -1.37 36.11 29.67
N CYS A 396 -0.48 36.37 28.71
CA CYS A 396 0.67 35.51 28.43
C CYS A 396 1.95 36.32 28.14
N TYR A 397 3.10 35.64 28.24
CA TYR A 397 4.36 36.10 27.76
C TYR A 397 4.67 35.53 26.39
N GLN A 398 5.17 36.36 25.48
CA GLN A 398 5.80 35.91 24.24
C GLN A 398 7.30 35.88 24.45
N VAL A 399 7.89 34.69 24.42
CA VAL A 399 9.28 34.45 24.74
C VAL A 399 10.05 34.08 23.49
N GLY A 400 11.05 34.91 23.16
CA GLY A 400 11.99 34.59 22.09
C GLY A 400 12.97 33.52 22.58
N ILE A 401 13.17 32.47 21.82
CA ILE A 401 14.06 31.36 22.13
C ILE A 401 15.41 31.62 21.48
N ILE A 402 16.49 31.48 22.28
CA ILE A 402 17.88 31.73 21.87
C ILE A 402 18.76 30.52 22.26
N GLY A 403 20.00 30.50 21.77
CA GLY A 403 21.00 29.50 22.14
C GLY A 403 20.75 28.07 21.73
N LEU A 404 19.76 27.83 20.87
CA LEU A 404 19.52 26.49 20.32
C LEU A 404 20.63 26.06 19.38
N SER A 405 20.98 24.79 19.41
CA SER A 405 21.87 24.14 18.44
C SER A 405 21.33 24.28 16.99
N ASP A 406 22.21 24.16 16.02
CA ASP A 406 21.81 24.24 14.61
C ASP A 406 20.88 23.07 14.23
N ASP A 407 21.08 21.90 14.84
CA ASP A 407 20.24 20.72 14.66
C ASP A 407 18.82 20.97 15.19
N ALA A 408 18.68 21.50 16.41
CA ALA A 408 17.38 21.86 16.99
C ALA A 408 16.64 22.92 16.16
N ARG A 409 17.36 23.93 15.66
CA ARG A 409 16.80 24.94 14.76
C ARG A 409 16.33 24.34 13.43
N THR A 410 17.05 23.36 12.91
CA THR A 410 16.69 22.66 11.68
C THR A 410 15.41 21.84 11.87
N VAL A 411 15.30 21.10 12.97
CA VAL A 411 14.08 20.35 13.31
C VAL A 411 12.89 21.30 13.47
N LEU A 412 13.03 22.40 14.21
CA LEU A 412 11.95 23.39 14.40
C LEU A 412 11.43 23.98 13.08
N LYS A 413 12.32 24.22 12.10
CA LYS A 413 11.90 24.69 10.77
C LYS A 413 11.09 23.66 10.01
N LYS A 414 11.39 22.38 10.19
CA LYS A 414 10.65 21.25 9.59
C LYS A 414 9.28 21.05 10.24
N CYS A 415 9.09 21.47 11.48
CA CYS A 415 7.83 21.33 12.21
C CYS A 415 6.66 22.17 11.68
N GLY A 416 6.85 22.93 10.62
CA GLY A 416 5.80 23.71 9.96
C GLY A 416 5.58 25.10 10.55
N LYS A 417 4.72 25.90 9.90
CA LYS A 417 4.43 27.27 10.29
C LYS A 417 2.92 27.48 10.45
N GLY A 418 2.53 28.03 11.61
CA GLY A 418 1.12 28.25 11.97
C GLY A 418 0.49 26.99 12.57
N ALA A 419 -0.47 27.19 13.48
CA ALA A 419 -1.02 26.11 14.31
C ALA A 419 -1.57 24.92 13.49
N ALA A 420 -2.32 25.19 12.41
CA ALA A 420 -2.93 24.16 11.57
C ALA A 420 -1.93 23.37 10.70
N ASN A 421 -0.75 23.92 10.46
CA ASN A 421 0.27 23.33 9.58
C ASN A 421 1.45 22.71 10.36
N LYS A 422 1.35 22.62 11.69
CA LYS A 422 2.36 21.94 12.49
C LYS A 422 2.35 20.45 12.21
N VAL A 423 3.55 19.88 12.05
CA VAL A 423 3.79 18.45 11.84
C VAL A 423 4.93 17.97 12.73
N MET A 424 5.06 16.68 12.91
CA MET A 424 6.21 16.06 13.58
C MET A 424 7.05 15.32 12.53
N PRO A 425 8.19 15.87 12.10
CA PRO A 425 9.10 15.16 11.22
C PRO A 425 9.68 13.92 11.90
N TYR A 426 10.30 13.03 11.12
CA TYR A 426 10.76 11.73 11.60
C TYR A 426 11.75 11.84 12.77
N GLU A 427 12.53 12.93 12.83
CA GLU A 427 13.43 13.21 13.94
C GLU A 427 12.68 13.31 15.29
N CYS A 428 11.44 13.79 15.28
CA CYS A 428 10.62 13.92 16.49
C CYS A 428 9.98 12.60 16.95
N ILE A 429 9.64 11.73 16.01
CA ILE A 429 8.89 10.48 16.29
C ILE A 429 9.78 9.25 16.44
N SER A 430 11.05 9.36 16.09
CA SER A 430 12.03 8.27 16.05
C SER A 430 13.07 8.32 17.18
N LEU A 431 12.88 9.15 18.19
CA LEU A 431 13.80 9.34 19.31
C LEU A 431 13.88 8.11 20.23
N ASN A 432 14.95 7.97 21.00
CA ASN A 432 15.01 7.05 22.14
C ASN A 432 14.03 7.49 23.25
N ASP A 433 13.83 6.65 24.27
CA ASP A 433 12.80 6.90 25.29
C ASP A 433 13.06 8.15 26.13
N GLU A 434 14.32 8.46 26.47
CA GLU A 434 14.69 9.64 27.25
C GLU A 434 14.36 10.94 26.50
N LEU A 435 14.78 11.05 25.26
CA LEU A 435 14.54 12.23 24.43
C LEU A 435 13.07 12.34 24.01
N SER A 436 12.41 11.20 23.77
CA SER A 436 10.96 11.13 23.54
C SER A 436 10.17 11.66 24.73
N GLU A 437 10.55 11.28 25.97
CA GLU A 437 9.91 11.79 27.20
C GLU A 437 10.11 13.30 27.34
N ALA A 438 11.32 13.81 27.07
CA ALA A 438 11.59 15.25 27.11
C ALA A 438 10.70 16.02 26.13
N LEU A 439 10.62 15.59 24.87
CA LEU A 439 9.76 16.18 23.84
C LEU A 439 8.28 16.11 24.24
N TYR A 440 7.84 14.94 24.72
CA TYR A 440 6.45 14.73 25.13
C TYR A 440 6.07 15.61 26.32
N CYS A 441 6.89 15.67 27.37
CA CYS A 441 6.68 16.56 28.54
C CYS A 441 6.63 18.02 28.12
N GLY A 442 7.51 18.45 27.21
CA GLY A 442 7.47 19.80 26.66
C GLY A 442 6.14 20.12 25.98
N TYR A 443 5.65 19.22 25.14
CA TYR A 443 4.34 19.37 24.48
C TYR A 443 3.19 19.39 25.47
N MET A 444 3.16 18.44 26.39
CA MET A 444 2.10 18.31 27.40
C MET A 444 2.06 19.48 28.37
N SER A 445 3.18 20.16 28.62
CA SER A 445 3.21 21.38 29.45
C SER A 445 2.48 22.56 28.79
N GLY A 446 2.30 22.53 27.45
CA GLY A 446 1.51 23.51 26.68
C GLY A 446 0.05 23.12 26.52
N ASP A 447 -0.18 22.21 25.60
CA ASP A 447 -1.52 21.77 25.12
C ASP A 447 -2.04 20.53 25.84
N GLY A 448 -1.26 19.96 26.74
CA GLY A 448 -1.64 18.74 27.46
C GLY A 448 -2.48 18.99 28.71
N HIS A 449 -3.22 17.95 29.08
CA HIS A 449 -3.95 17.90 30.33
C HIS A 449 -3.92 16.48 30.89
N LEU A 450 -3.57 16.38 32.18
CA LEU A 450 -3.60 15.13 32.96
C LEU A 450 -4.87 15.10 33.80
N VAL A 451 -5.72 14.10 33.57
CA VAL A 451 -6.95 13.90 34.33
C VAL A 451 -6.63 13.09 35.59
N GLU A 452 -7.43 13.25 36.65
CA GLU A 452 -7.26 12.59 37.96
C GLU A 452 -7.17 11.06 37.88
N ASP A 453 -7.79 10.44 36.87
CA ASP A 453 -7.76 8.99 36.63
C ASP A 453 -6.49 8.49 35.91
N GLY A 454 -5.51 9.38 35.70
CA GLY A 454 -4.27 9.09 34.98
C GLY A 454 -4.38 9.08 33.48
N LYS A 455 -5.47 9.61 32.93
CA LYS A 455 -5.69 9.80 31.50
C LYS A 455 -5.00 11.08 31.06
N GLU A 456 -4.15 10.96 30.02
CA GLU A 456 -3.47 12.09 29.39
C GLU A 456 -4.22 12.50 28.13
N THR A 457 -4.45 13.79 27.96
CA THR A 457 -5.20 14.34 26.80
C THR A 457 -4.48 15.56 26.25
N ALA A 458 -4.58 15.77 24.94
CA ALA A 458 -4.11 16.99 24.28
C ALA A 458 -5.03 17.34 23.12
N SER A 459 -5.11 18.63 22.78
CA SER A 459 -5.94 19.13 21.68
C SER A 459 -5.11 19.98 20.72
N SER A 460 -5.40 19.90 19.44
CA SER A 460 -4.76 20.72 18.41
C SER A 460 -5.67 20.89 17.20
N VAL A 461 -5.48 21.98 16.47
CA VAL A 461 -6.08 22.17 15.14
C VAL A 461 -5.29 21.45 14.03
N SER A 462 -4.13 20.89 14.35
CA SER A 462 -3.35 20.06 13.42
C SER A 462 -3.55 18.58 13.72
N ARG A 463 -4.29 17.89 12.85
CA ARG A 463 -4.42 16.41 12.87
C ARG A 463 -3.06 15.73 12.71
N ALA A 464 -2.23 16.23 11.80
CA ALA A 464 -0.91 15.69 11.51
C ALA A 464 0.03 15.74 12.73
N LEU A 465 -0.01 16.83 13.49
CA LEU A 465 0.75 16.98 14.74
C LEU A 465 0.33 15.93 15.76
N LEU A 466 -0.98 15.78 15.99
CA LEU A 466 -1.49 14.83 17.00
C LEU A 466 -1.28 13.36 16.62
N LEU A 467 -1.30 13.02 15.34
CA LEU A 467 -0.93 11.67 14.88
C LEU A 467 0.53 11.36 15.17
N GLY A 468 1.43 12.31 14.92
CA GLY A 468 2.86 12.17 15.29
C GLY A 468 3.05 12.07 16.81
N MET A 469 2.36 12.92 17.58
CA MET A 469 2.42 12.89 19.05
C MET A 469 1.85 11.58 19.62
N ALA A 470 0.84 11.00 18.98
CA ALA A 470 0.28 9.71 19.36
C ALA A 470 1.31 8.56 19.22
N ILE A 471 2.17 8.60 18.20
CA ILE A 471 3.28 7.64 18.06
C ILE A 471 4.22 7.74 19.26
N VAL A 472 4.65 8.94 19.62
CA VAL A 472 5.53 9.18 20.78
C VAL A 472 4.88 8.74 22.09
N ALA A 473 3.62 9.12 22.31
CA ALA A 473 2.86 8.75 23.50
C ALA A 473 2.68 7.21 23.63
N GLN A 474 2.39 6.53 22.53
CA GLN A 474 2.26 5.07 22.51
C GLN A 474 3.56 4.37 22.88
N LYS A 475 4.69 4.85 22.34
CA LYS A 475 6.01 4.34 22.64
C LYS A 475 6.33 4.46 24.12
N LEU A 476 6.13 5.65 24.71
CA LEU A 476 6.46 5.96 26.09
C LEU A 476 5.57 5.26 27.11
N ARG A 477 4.28 5.16 26.82
CA ARG A 477 3.30 4.62 27.79
C ARG A 477 3.03 3.13 27.60
N GLY A 478 3.51 2.49 26.51
CA GLY A 478 3.20 1.10 26.20
C GLY A 478 1.68 0.87 26.04
N ARG A 479 0.93 1.87 25.60
CA ARG A 479 -0.52 1.87 25.49
C ARG A 479 -0.95 2.54 24.21
N VAL A 480 -2.08 2.09 23.66
CA VAL A 480 -2.62 2.63 22.42
C VAL A 480 -3.17 4.04 22.64
N ALA A 481 -2.60 5.02 21.97
CA ALA A 481 -3.15 6.36 21.90
C ALA A 481 -4.32 6.44 20.89
N SER A 482 -5.26 7.33 21.15
CA SER A 482 -6.41 7.57 20.29
C SER A 482 -6.39 9.02 19.80
N VAL A 483 -6.57 9.22 18.48
CA VAL A 483 -6.75 10.53 17.86
C VAL A 483 -8.13 10.57 17.19
N TYR A 484 -8.94 11.58 17.50
CA TYR A 484 -10.29 11.71 16.96
C TYR A 484 -10.69 13.17 16.81
N ALA A 485 -11.61 13.44 15.89
CA ALA A 485 -12.17 14.77 15.69
C ALA A 485 -12.92 15.24 16.95
N GLY A 486 -12.62 16.45 17.38
CA GLY A 486 -13.28 17.13 18.47
C GLY A 486 -14.42 18.03 17.96
N ARG A 487 -14.25 19.34 18.11
CA ARG A 487 -15.22 20.31 17.63
C ARG A 487 -14.97 20.60 16.16
N GLY A 488 -16.01 20.55 15.33
CA GLY A 488 -15.91 20.92 13.92
C GLY A 488 -15.64 22.42 13.71
N GLU A 489 -15.37 22.78 12.46
CA GLU A 489 -15.22 24.17 12.05
C GLU A 489 -16.43 25.02 12.47
N ARG A 490 -16.16 26.20 12.98
CA ARG A 490 -17.22 27.11 13.45
C ARG A 490 -16.79 28.55 13.42
N GLU A 491 -17.76 29.42 13.22
CA GLU A 491 -17.59 30.84 13.49
C GLU A 491 -17.71 31.09 15.01
N SER A 492 -16.81 31.89 15.55
CA SER A 492 -16.80 32.31 16.94
C SER A 492 -16.54 33.81 17.03
N GLU A 493 -16.79 34.39 18.18
CA GLU A 493 -16.55 35.80 18.43
C GLU A 493 -15.65 35.97 19.66
N ILE A 494 -14.55 36.66 19.49
CA ILE A 494 -13.62 37.03 20.56
C ILE A 494 -13.46 38.56 20.55
N ASP A 495 -13.79 39.22 21.66
CA ASP A 495 -13.69 40.67 21.83
C ASP A 495 -14.43 41.46 20.72
N GLY A 496 -15.61 41.00 20.27
CA GLY A 496 -16.40 41.62 19.22
C GLY A 496 -15.88 41.39 17.80
N ARG A 497 -14.89 40.51 17.61
CA ARG A 497 -14.36 40.12 16.29
C ARG A 497 -14.80 38.72 15.94
N LYS A 498 -15.42 38.57 14.77
CA LYS A 498 -15.70 37.25 14.22
C LYS A 498 -14.40 36.58 13.82
N ILE A 499 -14.21 35.37 14.29
CA ILE A 499 -13.06 34.51 13.95
C ILE A 499 -13.56 33.19 13.42
N HIS A 500 -12.86 32.66 12.42
CA HIS A 500 -13.06 31.30 11.97
C HIS A 500 -12.20 30.36 12.83
N CYS A 501 -12.82 29.37 13.46
CA CYS A 501 -12.14 28.33 14.20
C CYS A 501 -12.08 27.06 13.35
N ASN A 502 -10.88 26.59 13.07
CA ASN A 502 -10.65 25.32 12.37
C ASN A 502 -11.18 24.14 13.18
N GLU A 503 -11.34 23.01 12.53
CA GLU A 503 -11.63 21.74 13.19
C GLU A 503 -10.59 21.45 14.27
N GLU A 504 -11.07 21.05 15.44
CA GLU A 504 -10.24 20.65 16.58
C GLU A 504 -10.10 19.12 16.63
N TRP A 505 -8.91 18.65 16.88
CA TRP A 505 -8.60 17.23 17.08
C TRP A 505 -8.15 16.99 18.51
N ASN A 506 -8.42 15.79 19.02
CA ASN A 506 -8.04 15.38 20.37
C ASN A 506 -7.20 14.11 20.33
N MET A 507 -6.12 14.10 21.08
CA MET A 507 -5.35 12.90 21.40
C MET A 507 -5.68 12.48 22.83
N VAL A 508 -5.84 11.18 23.04
CA VAL A 508 -6.11 10.60 24.36
C VAL A 508 -5.31 9.33 24.54
N ILE A 509 -4.61 9.22 25.66
CA ILE A 509 -4.02 7.98 26.14
C ILE A 509 -4.58 7.66 27.53
N SER A 510 -5.17 6.46 27.67
CA SER A 510 -5.91 6.08 28.86
C SER A 510 -5.21 4.92 29.59
N PRO A 511 -5.14 4.94 30.93
CA PRO A 511 -4.71 3.79 31.72
C PRO A 511 -5.72 2.63 31.66
N HIS A 512 -6.95 2.91 31.24
CA HIS A 512 -8.03 1.94 31.20
C HIS A 512 -7.95 1.03 29.96
N HIS A 513 -8.78 -0.01 29.96
CA HIS A 513 -8.79 -1.05 28.95
C HIS A 513 -9.05 -0.51 27.54
N SER A 514 -8.17 -0.89 26.58
CA SER A 514 -8.36 -0.66 25.15
C SER A 514 -8.67 -1.99 24.44
N TYR A 515 -9.50 -1.95 23.41
CA TYR A 515 -9.75 -3.11 22.54
C TYR A 515 -8.65 -3.29 21.47
N SER A 516 -7.80 -2.27 21.28
CA SER A 516 -6.61 -2.34 20.42
C SER A 516 -5.41 -2.86 21.21
N ALA A 517 -4.40 -3.41 20.54
CA ALA A 517 -3.23 -4.02 21.14
C ALA A 517 -1.93 -3.38 20.65
N ILE A 518 -0.86 -3.49 21.44
CA ILE A 518 0.52 -3.23 21.02
C ILE A 518 1.23 -4.58 21.06
N GLU A 519 1.89 -4.92 19.97
CA GLU A 519 2.73 -6.10 19.80
C GLU A 519 4.13 -5.66 19.36
N THR A 520 5.06 -6.59 19.25
CA THR A 520 6.45 -6.30 18.85
C THR A 520 6.57 -5.76 17.43
N ASP A 521 5.60 -6.09 16.57
CA ASP A 521 5.52 -5.75 15.15
C ASP A 521 4.72 -4.45 14.89
N GLY A 522 4.13 -3.85 15.91
CA GLY A 522 3.37 -2.62 15.79
C GLY A 522 2.15 -2.51 16.70
N THR A 523 1.32 -1.55 16.38
CA THR A 523 0.05 -1.31 17.08
C THR A 523 -1.10 -1.80 16.20
N TRP A 524 -2.03 -2.56 16.81
CA TRP A 524 -3.17 -3.15 16.15
C TRP A 524 -4.47 -2.46 16.58
N LYS A 525 -5.12 -1.76 15.65
CA LYS A 525 -6.31 -0.95 15.89
C LYS A 525 -7.57 -1.71 15.50
N LYS A 526 -8.45 -1.97 16.46
CA LYS A 526 -9.70 -2.71 16.23
C LYS A 526 -10.63 -1.97 15.29
N VAL A 527 -11.03 -2.58 14.16
CA VAL A 527 -12.07 -2.05 13.28
C VAL A 527 -13.43 -2.16 13.97
N LYS A 528 -14.19 -1.09 13.95
CA LYS A 528 -15.55 -1.01 14.50
C LYS A 528 -16.60 -1.30 13.44
N ARG A 529 -16.42 -0.72 12.24
CA ARG A 529 -17.33 -0.86 11.11
C ARG A 529 -16.67 -0.34 9.83
N VAL A 530 -17.21 -0.77 8.70
CA VAL A 530 -16.91 -0.24 7.36
C VAL A 530 -18.22 0.26 6.78
N GLU A 531 -18.22 1.47 6.23
CA GLU A 531 -19.43 2.14 5.71
C GLU A 531 -19.15 2.74 4.32
N LYS A 532 -20.15 2.81 3.46
CA LYS A 532 -20.05 3.59 2.23
C LYS A 532 -19.89 5.07 2.56
N ALA A 533 -18.94 5.74 1.91
CA ALA A 533 -18.61 7.14 2.16
C ALA A 533 -18.94 8.07 0.98
N GLY A 534 -19.73 7.58 0.01
CA GLY A 534 -20.06 8.33 -1.20
C GLY A 534 -18.97 8.28 -2.25
N THR A 535 -18.63 9.41 -2.84
CA THR A 535 -17.58 9.54 -3.86
C THR A 535 -16.53 10.55 -3.44
N ALA A 536 -15.27 10.33 -3.85
CA ALA A 536 -14.15 11.23 -3.62
C ALA A 536 -13.14 11.13 -4.78
N ASP A 537 -12.34 12.17 -4.92
CA ASP A 537 -11.15 12.11 -5.75
C ASP A 537 -10.10 11.25 -5.04
N VAL A 538 -9.46 10.36 -5.78
CA VAL A 538 -8.57 9.36 -5.18
C VAL A 538 -7.18 9.36 -5.81
N TRP A 539 -6.19 9.11 -4.95
CA TRP A 539 -4.78 9.14 -5.26
C TRP A 539 -4.12 7.81 -4.93
N SER A 540 -3.08 7.46 -5.69
CA SER A 540 -2.19 6.35 -5.42
C SER A 540 -0.75 6.82 -5.43
N ILE A 541 0.07 6.17 -4.60
CA ILE A 541 1.52 6.30 -4.63
C ILE A 541 2.14 4.92 -4.79
N GLU A 542 3.28 4.89 -5.46
CA GLU A 542 4.12 3.71 -5.59
C GLU A 542 5.39 3.91 -4.77
N VAL A 543 5.70 2.91 -3.95
CA VAL A 543 6.83 2.93 -3.02
C VAL A 543 7.84 1.88 -3.47
N GLU A 544 9.11 2.26 -3.46
CA GLU A 544 10.21 1.39 -3.82
C GLU A 544 10.25 0.15 -2.91
N THR A 545 10.47 -1.03 -3.47
CA THR A 545 10.73 -2.32 -2.80
C THR A 545 9.53 -2.93 -2.09
N ASP A 546 8.93 -2.27 -1.10
CA ASP A 546 7.92 -2.85 -0.19
C ASP A 546 6.48 -2.67 -0.72
N HIS A 547 6.23 -1.70 -1.60
CA HIS A 547 4.91 -1.36 -2.15
C HIS A 547 3.83 -1.10 -1.09
N SER A 548 4.21 -0.75 0.14
CA SER A 548 3.31 -0.42 1.24
C SER A 548 3.66 0.93 1.86
N TYR A 549 2.72 1.50 2.61
CA TYR A 549 2.96 2.74 3.34
C TYR A 549 1.95 2.93 4.47
N MET A 550 2.35 3.69 5.49
CA MET A 550 1.52 3.98 6.64
C MET A 550 0.67 5.23 6.37
N ALA A 551 -0.65 5.08 6.49
CA ALA A 551 -1.63 6.16 6.50
C ALA A 551 -2.23 6.33 7.91
N GLU A 552 -3.03 7.39 8.11
CA GLU A 552 -3.71 7.74 9.36
C GLU A 552 -4.68 6.71 9.92
#